data_86bb3df75667d26e1df1b793b153d76f
#
_entry.id   86bb3df75667d26e1df1b793b153d76f
#
_cell.length_a   1.000
_cell.length_b   1.000
_cell.length_c   1.000
_cell.angle_alpha   90.00
_cell.angle_beta   90.00
_cell.angle_gamma   90.00
#
_symmetry.space_group_name_H-M   'P 1'
#
loop_
_entity.id
_entity.type
_entity.pdbx_description
1 polymer ?
#
loop_
_entity_poly.entity_id
_entity_poly.type
_entity_poly.pdbx_seq_one_letter_code
_entity_poly.pdbx_strand_id
1 'polypeptide(L)'
;MNNELIKVINDKEYHFKFKSKKCIDLEKATGKQFLELLQDVSMANMARLLKAACIEPVGVDENELLDALMENSSLEQIMLEVIYETATLSGIISRADKDKIDKAIDDEKRKQELEDSKKK
;
A
#
# COMPACT_ATOMS: atom_id res chain seq x y z
N MET A 1 -5.86 -18.10 -12.77
CA MET A 1 -4.84 -17.05 -12.63
C MET A 1 -4.93 -16.41 -11.25
N ASN A 2 -3.80 -16.39 -10.55
CA ASN A 2 -3.74 -15.73 -9.26
C ASN A 2 -3.56 -14.23 -9.44
N ASN A 3 -4.56 -13.46 -9.05
CA ASN A 3 -4.47 -12.00 -9.02
C ASN A 3 -3.96 -11.54 -7.65
N GLU A 4 -3.01 -12.26 -7.11
CA GLU A 4 -2.41 -12.00 -5.81
C GLU A 4 -1.00 -11.47 -5.94
N LEU A 5 -0.63 -10.54 -5.06
CA LEU A 5 0.76 -10.15 -4.91
C LEU A 5 1.39 -11.06 -3.87
N ILE A 6 2.53 -11.68 -4.21
CA ILE A 6 3.26 -12.55 -3.29
C ILE A 6 4.57 -11.87 -2.92
N LYS A 7 4.82 -11.71 -1.62
CA LYS A 7 6.06 -11.13 -1.10
C LYS A 7 6.67 -12.08 -0.08
N VAL A 8 8.00 -12.24 -0.15
CA VAL A 8 8.76 -12.98 0.85
C VAL A 8 9.46 -11.97 1.75
N ILE A 9 9.15 -11.99 3.03
CA ILE A 9 9.69 -11.06 4.03
C ILE A 9 10.23 -11.89 5.18
N ASN A 10 11.53 -11.78 5.45
CA ASN A 10 12.20 -12.55 6.50
C ASN A 10 11.93 -14.06 6.37
N ASP A 11 12.10 -14.58 5.16
CA ASP A 11 11.91 -16.00 4.80
C ASP A 11 10.47 -16.51 4.95
N LYS A 12 9.51 -15.61 5.14
CA LYS A 12 8.10 -15.96 5.24
C LYS A 12 7.34 -15.40 4.05
N GLU A 13 6.48 -16.21 3.45
CA GLU A 13 5.69 -15.83 2.28
C GLU A 13 4.37 -15.19 2.70
N TYR A 14 4.07 -14.03 2.12
CA TYR A 14 2.83 -13.29 2.34
C TYR A 14 2.09 -13.12 1.02
N HIS A 15 0.77 -13.32 1.04
CA HIS A 15 -0.10 -13.16 -0.12
C HIS A 15 -1.05 -12.00 0.13
N PHE A 16 -1.14 -11.10 -0.84
CA PHE A 16 -1.96 -9.89 -0.75
C PHE A 16 -2.98 -9.85 -1.88
N LYS A 17 -4.22 -9.56 -1.52
CA LYS A 17 -5.31 -9.35 -2.47
C LYS A 17 -6.41 -8.54 -1.78
N PHE A 18 -6.93 -7.50 -2.46
CA PHE A 18 -8.07 -6.76 -1.95
C PHE A 18 -9.36 -7.41 -2.43
N LYS A 19 -10.01 -8.14 -1.53
CA LYS A 19 -11.34 -8.71 -1.79
C LYS A 19 -12.39 -7.65 -1.52
N SER A 20 -13.47 -7.64 -2.32
CA SER A 20 -14.51 -6.61 -2.23
C SER A 20 -15.08 -6.46 -0.82
N LYS A 21 -15.31 -7.57 -0.12
CA LYS A 21 -15.82 -7.53 1.26
C LYS A 21 -14.91 -6.73 2.18
N LYS A 22 -13.60 -6.93 2.08
CA LYS A 22 -12.63 -6.20 2.91
C LYS A 22 -12.61 -4.71 2.60
N CYS A 23 -12.72 -4.35 1.32
CA CYS A 23 -12.79 -2.95 0.90
C CYS A 23 -14.06 -2.28 1.43
N ILE A 24 -15.20 -2.96 1.34
CA ILE A 24 -16.47 -2.47 1.86
C ILE A 24 -16.41 -2.30 3.38
N ASP A 25 -15.84 -3.26 4.09
CA ASP A 25 -15.67 -3.19 5.55
C ASP A 25 -14.81 -1.98 5.94
N LEU A 26 -13.75 -1.70 5.20
CA LEU A 26 -12.91 -0.52 5.44
C LEU A 26 -13.66 0.78 5.20
N GLU A 27 -14.47 0.86 4.15
CA GLU A 27 -15.28 2.04 3.89
C GLU A 27 -16.26 2.30 5.03
N LYS A 28 -16.92 1.24 5.53
CA LYS A 28 -17.86 1.34 6.65
C LYS A 28 -17.14 1.74 7.95
N ALA A 29 -15.98 1.19 8.19
CA ALA A 29 -15.22 1.45 9.43
C ALA A 29 -14.64 2.87 9.46
N THR A 30 -14.24 3.42 8.32
CA THR A 30 -13.55 4.71 8.23
C THR A 30 -14.47 5.87 7.82
N GLY A 31 -15.61 5.58 7.19
CA GLY A 31 -16.47 6.60 6.61
C GLY A 31 -15.89 7.22 5.34
N LYS A 32 -14.85 6.65 4.79
CA LYS A 32 -14.15 7.15 3.59
C LYS A 32 -14.28 6.16 2.45
N GLN A 33 -14.22 6.65 1.21
CA GLN A 33 -14.17 5.80 0.04
C GLN A 33 -12.83 5.09 -0.02
N PHE A 34 -12.81 3.88 -0.55
CA PHE A 34 -11.57 3.08 -0.63
C PHE A 34 -10.47 3.80 -1.42
N LEU A 35 -10.82 4.50 -2.49
CA LEU A 35 -9.84 5.27 -3.28
C LEU A 35 -9.22 6.40 -2.48
N GLU A 36 -9.94 6.99 -1.54
CA GLU A 36 -9.38 7.99 -0.62
C GLU A 36 -8.37 7.35 0.33
N LEU A 37 -8.67 6.14 0.81
CA LEU A 37 -7.75 5.41 1.69
C LEU A 37 -6.44 5.09 0.98
N LEU A 38 -6.47 4.82 -0.33
CA LEU A 38 -5.27 4.57 -1.12
C LEU A 38 -4.36 5.80 -1.25
N GLN A 39 -4.87 6.99 -0.94
CA GLN A 39 -4.10 8.24 -1.03
C GLN A 39 -3.53 8.69 0.31
N ASP A 40 -3.91 8.04 1.40
CA ASP A 40 -3.47 8.41 2.75
C ASP A 40 -2.28 7.53 3.17
N VAL A 41 -1.09 8.12 3.18
CA VAL A 41 0.18 7.43 3.48
C VAL A 41 0.52 7.53 4.98
N SER A 42 -0.47 7.72 5.85
CA SER A 42 -0.24 7.67 7.29
C SER A 42 0.05 6.23 7.75
N MET A 43 0.83 6.09 8.82
CA MET A 43 1.19 4.76 9.34
C MET A 43 -0.03 3.96 9.77
N ALA A 44 -1.00 4.62 10.40
CA ALA A 44 -2.24 3.97 10.83
C ALA A 44 -3.02 3.42 9.64
N ASN A 45 -3.12 4.21 8.57
CA ASN A 45 -3.82 3.79 7.36
C ASN A 45 -3.06 2.68 6.63
N MET A 46 -1.73 2.77 6.58
CA MET A 46 -0.89 1.73 5.96
C MET A 46 -1.08 0.39 6.67
N ALA A 47 -1.04 0.38 8.00
CA ALA A 47 -1.26 -0.84 8.77
C ALA A 47 -2.64 -1.43 8.49
N ARG A 48 -3.65 -0.57 8.45
CA ARG A 48 -5.03 -0.98 8.15
C ARG A 48 -5.18 -1.60 6.77
N LEU A 49 -4.57 -0.96 5.75
CA LEU A 49 -4.60 -1.48 4.38
C LEU A 49 -3.85 -2.80 4.25
N LEU A 50 -2.70 -2.93 4.92
CA LEU A 50 -1.93 -4.17 4.91
C LEU A 50 -2.70 -5.32 5.52
N LYS A 51 -3.37 -5.09 6.65
CA LYS A 51 -4.20 -6.11 7.30
C LYS A 51 -5.35 -6.55 6.40
N ALA A 52 -6.01 -5.60 5.75
CA ALA A 52 -7.12 -5.91 4.84
C ALA A 52 -6.65 -6.67 3.59
N ALA A 53 -5.45 -6.36 3.10
CA ALA A 53 -4.90 -6.97 1.90
C ALA A 53 -4.30 -8.35 2.14
N CYS A 54 -3.73 -8.60 3.32
CA CYS A 54 -3.03 -9.85 3.59
C CYS A 54 -4.03 -11.00 3.77
N ILE A 55 -4.06 -11.92 2.82
CA ILE A 55 -4.95 -13.08 2.86
C ILE A 55 -4.25 -14.33 3.39
N GLU A 56 -2.93 -14.37 3.31
CA GLU A 56 -2.10 -15.44 3.88
C GLU A 56 -0.80 -14.85 4.42
N PRO A 57 -0.40 -15.18 5.64
CA PRO A 57 -1.11 -15.97 6.64
C PRO A 57 -2.34 -15.26 7.20
N VAL A 58 -3.34 -16.05 7.57
CA VAL A 58 -4.57 -15.51 8.16
C VAL A 58 -4.27 -14.97 9.56
N GLY A 59 -4.85 -13.82 9.90
CA GLY A 59 -4.68 -13.24 11.24
C GLY A 59 -3.33 -12.61 11.49
N VAL A 60 -2.65 -12.16 10.44
CA VAL A 60 -1.36 -11.48 10.58
C VAL A 60 -1.51 -10.22 11.43
N ASP A 61 -0.51 -9.95 12.27
CA ASP A 61 -0.44 -8.70 13.02
C ASP A 61 0.04 -7.60 12.08
N GLU A 62 -0.80 -6.59 11.84
CA GLU A 62 -0.51 -5.51 10.90
C GLU A 62 0.68 -4.65 11.32
N ASN A 63 0.90 -4.50 12.62
CA ASN A 63 2.03 -3.72 13.12
C ASN A 63 3.35 -4.45 12.87
N GLU A 64 3.38 -5.75 13.12
CA GLU A 64 4.56 -6.58 12.84
C GLU A 64 4.87 -6.61 11.34
N LEU A 65 3.83 -6.72 10.51
CA LEU A 65 4.00 -6.73 9.06
C LEU A 65 4.54 -5.41 8.55
N LEU A 66 3.99 -4.29 9.04
CA LEU A 66 4.47 -2.97 8.66
C LEU A 66 5.93 -2.75 9.10
N ASP A 67 6.27 -3.14 10.32
CA ASP A 67 7.64 -3.05 10.82
C ASP A 67 8.62 -3.86 9.95
N ALA A 68 8.22 -5.06 9.58
CA ALA A 68 9.04 -5.92 8.72
C ALA A 68 9.28 -5.31 7.35
N LEU A 69 8.24 -4.71 6.76
CA LEU A 69 8.36 -4.02 5.47
C LEU A 69 9.24 -2.77 5.57
N MET A 70 9.11 -2.02 6.67
CA MET A 70 9.87 -0.79 6.88
C MET A 70 11.36 -1.03 7.14
N GLU A 71 11.76 -2.24 7.45
CA GLU A 71 13.19 -2.57 7.58
C GLU A 71 13.97 -2.30 6.28
N ASN A 72 13.31 -2.45 5.12
CA ASN A 72 13.97 -2.33 3.82
C ASN A 72 13.30 -1.34 2.86
N SER A 73 12.17 -0.72 3.27
CA SER A 73 11.40 0.14 2.38
C SER A 73 10.82 1.33 3.14
N SER A 74 10.68 2.46 2.47
CA SER A 74 9.99 3.63 3.02
C SER A 74 8.48 3.41 2.96
N LEU A 75 7.71 4.25 3.67
CA LEU A 75 6.24 4.19 3.60
C LEU A 75 5.73 4.38 2.18
N GLU A 76 6.32 5.31 1.42
CA GLU A 76 5.94 5.55 0.02
C GLU A 76 6.21 4.33 -0.84
N GLN A 77 7.34 3.66 -0.64
CA GLN A 77 7.67 2.44 -1.39
C GLN A 77 6.70 1.31 -1.06
N ILE A 78 6.32 1.16 0.22
CA ILE A 78 5.35 0.15 0.64
C ILE A 78 4.00 0.43 -0.03
N MET A 79 3.57 1.70 -0.03
CA MET A 79 2.32 2.09 -0.70
C MET A 79 2.36 1.73 -2.19
N LEU A 80 3.45 2.04 -2.89
CA LEU A 80 3.58 1.78 -4.32
C LEU A 80 3.74 0.29 -4.63
N GLU A 81 4.65 -0.38 -3.95
CA GLU A 81 5.04 -1.76 -4.28
C GLU A 81 4.10 -2.81 -3.73
N VAL A 82 3.42 -2.54 -2.62
CA VAL A 82 2.52 -3.51 -2.00
C VAL A 82 1.07 -3.10 -2.20
N ILE A 83 0.68 -1.92 -1.73
CA ILE A 83 -0.73 -1.52 -1.72
C ILE A 83 -1.27 -1.24 -3.12
N TYR A 84 -0.60 -0.36 -3.89
CA TYR A 84 -1.06 -0.04 -5.25
C TYR A 84 -0.93 -1.22 -6.19
N GLU A 85 0.13 -2.02 -6.05
CA GLU A 85 0.28 -3.22 -6.87
C GLU A 85 -0.83 -4.23 -6.55
N THR A 86 -1.14 -4.43 -5.27
CA THR A 86 -2.24 -5.31 -4.86
C THR A 86 -3.58 -4.80 -5.41
N ALA A 87 -3.82 -3.49 -5.31
CA ALA A 87 -5.04 -2.88 -5.83
C ALA A 87 -5.17 -3.04 -7.35
N THR A 88 -4.04 -2.93 -8.06
CA THR A 88 -4.00 -3.14 -9.51
C THR A 88 -4.30 -4.58 -9.88
N LEU A 89 -3.66 -5.52 -9.22
CA LEU A 89 -3.89 -6.95 -9.45
C LEU A 89 -5.31 -7.37 -9.09
N SER A 90 -5.90 -6.72 -8.09
CA SER A 90 -7.28 -6.99 -7.66
C SER A 90 -8.33 -6.33 -8.55
N GLY A 91 -7.91 -5.50 -9.51
CA GLY A 91 -8.80 -4.83 -10.44
C GLY A 91 -9.46 -3.57 -9.90
N ILE A 92 -8.99 -3.04 -8.76
CA ILE A 92 -9.56 -1.83 -8.15
C ILE A 92 -9.12 -0.57 -8.89
N ILE A 93 -7.84 -0.53 -9.30
CA ILE A 93 -7.30 0.55 -10.12
C ILE A 93 -6.68 -0.05 -11.39
N SER A 94 -6.63 0.73 -12.47
CA SER A 94 -6.02 0.29 -13.71
C SER A 94 -4.51 0.48 -13.64
N ARG A 95 -3.77 -0.24 -14.49
CA ARG A 95 -2.32 -0.09 -14.59
C ARG A 95 -1.93 1.34 -14.97
N ALA A 96 -2.70 1.97 -15.85
CA ALA A 96 -2.48 3.35 -16.27
C ALA A 96 -2.65 4.34 -15.10
N ASP A 97 -3.66 4.11 -14.25
CA ASP A 97 -3.89 4.93 -13.06
C ASP A 97 -2.77 4.77 -12.04
N LYS A 98 -2.29 3.52 -11.85
CA LYS A 98 -1.16 3.25 -10.98
C LYS A 98 0.08 4.01 -11.45
N ASP A 99 0.37 3.98 -12.73
CA ASP A 99 1.54 4.68 -13.30
C ASP A 99 1.47 6.19 -13.09
N LYS A 100 0.28 6.77 -13.22
CA LYS A 100 0.06 8.20 -12.94
C LYS A 100 0.31 8.54 -11.48
N ILE A 101 -0.14 7.70 -10.56
CA ILE A 101 0.05 7.90 -9.13
C ILE A 101 1.54 7.78 -8.79
N ASP A 102 2.22 6.76 -9.32
CA ASP A 102 3.66 6.55 -9.13
C ASP A 102 4.45 7.78 -9.57
N LYS A 103 4.11 8.34 -10.73
CA LYS A 103 4.76 9.52 -11.27
C LYS A 103 4.53 10.76 -10.42
N ALA A 104 3.29 10.94 -9.92
CA ALA A 104 2.94 12.10 -9.09
C ALA A 104 3.72 12.07 -7.77
N ILE A 105 3.88 10.90 -7.16
CA ILE A 105 4.66 10.73 -5.93
C ILE A 105 6.13 11.02 -6.17
N ASP A 106 6.70 10.52 -7.28
CA ASP A 106 8.09 10.79 -7.66
C ASP A 106 8.33 12.28 -7.89
N ASP A 107 7.41 12.98 -8.55
CA ASP A 107 7.53 14.42 -8.81
C ASP A 107 7.51 15.22 -7.51
N GLU A 108 6.64 14.87 -6.56
CA GLU A 108 6.60 15.53 -5.25
C GLU A 108 7.88 15.30 -4.45
N LYS A 109 8.40 14.09 -4.49
CA LYS A 109 9.65 13.75 -3.82
C LYS A 109 10.81 14.56 -4.38
N ARG A 110 10.88 14.74 -5.69
CA ARG A 110 11.90 15.57 -6.34
C ARG A 110 11.78 17.04 -5.95
N LYS A 111 10.57 17.57 -5.86
CA LYS A 111 10.34 18.93 -5.40
C LYS A 111 10.84 19.15 -3.98
N GLN A 112 10.58 18.20 -3.09
CA GLN A 112 11.03 18.30 -1.71
C GLN A 112 12.56 18.27 -1.60
N GLU A 113 13.22 17.41 -2.37
CA GLU A 113 14.69 17.35 -2.42
C GLU A 113 15.28 18.65 -2.94
N LEU A 114 14.67 19.26 -3.96
CA LEU A 114 15.12 20.55 -4.51
C LEU A 114 14.93 21.69 -3.52
N GLU A 115 13.84 21.72 -2.77
CA GLU A 115 13.59 22.72 -1.74
C GLU A 115 14.59 22.61 -0.59
N ASP A 116 14.87 21.39 -0.14
CA ASP A 116 15.86 21.14 0.92
C ASP A 116 17.27 21.58 0.48
N SER A 117 17.61 21.39 -0.80
CA SER A 117 18.88 21.85 -1.36
C SER A 117 18.98 23.38 -1.41
N LYS A 118 17.87 24.09 -1.58
CA LYS A 118 17.83 25.56 -1.65
C LYS A 118 17.91 26.23 -0.28
N LYS A 119 17.64 25.52 0.80
CA LYS A 119 17.63 26.05 2.15
C LYS A 119 18.99 26.07 2.83
N LYS A 120 20.02 25.67 2.16
CA LYS A 120 21.40 25.71 2.68
C LYS A 120 22.09 27.04 2.42
#